data_b1555de5340107ede9077cf9e1e3aa17
#
_entry.id   b1555de5340107ede9077cf9e1e3aa17
#
_cell.length_a   1.000
_cell.length_b   1.000
_cell.length_c   1.000
_cell.angle_alpha   90.00
_cell.angle_beta   90.00
_cell.angle_gamma   90.00
#
_symmetry.space_group_name_H-M   'P 1'
#
loop_
_entity.id
_entity.type
_entity.pdbx_description
1 polymer ?
#
loop_
_entity_poly.entity_id
_entity_poly.type
_entity_poly.pdbx_seq_one_letter_code
_entity_poly.pdbx_strand_id
1 'polypeptide(L)'
;MRSILEHYDFFSSVSLKDFDGDKIINNIENKIKNNQKITRHEMLNLALAPFMSSKKPLDKQIEKTVKTLDEVRKSMKCGSDFVFGIELLIVEKFIKNERQHKKLTNILRDTMKIIDEWRQEDYENGKKEGKEEEKINTAKNMLKENYTIKQIATITQLNIESIKQIKAEFGK
;
A
#
# COMPACT_ATOMS: atom_id res chain seq x y z
N MET A 1 26.18 40.97 24.33
CA MET A 1 25.68 40.31 23.09
C MET A 1 25.93 38.83 23.24
N ARG A 2 24.99 38.06 23.83
CA ARG A 2 25.06 36.59 23.87
C ARG A 2 24.59 36.11 22.53
N SER A 3 25.41 35.25 21.92
CA SER A 3 25.27 34.71 20.58
C SER A 3 23.98 33.90 20.43
N ILE A 4 23.23 34.18 19.38
CA ILE A 4 22.04 33.45 18.92
C ILE A 4 22.34 31.98 18.56
N LEU A 5 23.60 31.56 18.63
CA LEU A 5 24.08 30.23 18.25
C LEU A 5 23.95 29.16 19.37
N GLU A 6 23.60 29.52 20.60
CA GLU A 6 23.44 28.56 21.71
C GLU A 6 22.11 27.79 21.71
N HIS A 7 21.23 28.02 20.72
CA HIS A 7 19.93 27.37 20.63
C HIS A 7 19.80 26.28 19.56
N TYR A 8 20.91 25.89 18.89
CA TYR A 8 20.88 24.87 17.84
C TYR A 8 21.33 23.48 18.26
N ASP A 9 21.62 23.23 19.54
CA ASP A 9 21.94 21.91 20.07
C ASP A 9 20.74 20.95 20.23
N PHE A 10 19.58 21.33 19.69
CA PHE A 10 18.36 20.51 19.79
C PHE A 10 18.15 19.52 18.64
N PHE A 11 19.00 19.52 17.63
CA PHE A 11 18.98 18.51 16.57
C PHE A 11 20.03 17.46 16.82
N SER A 12 19.68 16.44 17.63
CA SER A 12 20.44 15.20 17.62
C SER A 12 20.30 14.57 16.23
N SER A 13 21.34 14.65 15.40
CA SER A 13 21.38 13.97 14.11
C SER A 13 21.39 12.46 14.36
N VAL A 14 20.31 11.78 14.02
CA VAL A 14 20.24 10.33 14.04
C VAL A 14 20.87 9.81 12.75
N SER A 15 21.94 9.05 12.86
CA SER A 15 22.57 8.41 11.71
C SER A 15 21.85 7.10 11.36
N LEU A 16 21.62 6.85 10.07
CA LEU A 16 21.12 5.53 9.63
C LEU A 16 22.08 4.39 10.04
N LYS A 17 23.38 4.69 10.23
CA LYS A 17 24.37 3.70 10.68
C LYS A 17 24.18 3.25 12.14
N ASP A 18 23.35 3.93 12.91
CA ASP A 18 23.00 3.55 14.29
C ASP A 18 21.98 2.39 14.31
N PHE A 19 21.38 2.08 13.17
CA PHE A 19 20.42 0.98 13.01
C PHE A 19 21.04 -0.22 12.33
N ASP A 20 20.56 -1.42 12.66
CA ASP A 20 21.00 -2.69 12.09
C ASP A 20 20.10 -3.09 10.91
N GLY A 21 20.60 -2.88 9.68
CA GLY A 21 19.89 -3.21 8.45
C GLY A 21 19.65 -4.72 8.27
N ASP A 22 20.59 -5.57 8.68
CA ASP A 22 20.42 -7.03 8.62
C ASP A 22 19.26 -7.49 9.53
N LYS A 23 19.15 -6.91 10.73
CA LYS A 23 18.08 -7.21 11.68
C LYS A 23 16.72 -6.79 11.14
N ILE A 24 16.62 -5.62 10.50
CA ILE A 24 15.37 -5.13 9.90
C ILE A 24 14.89 -6.09 8.80
N ILE A 25 15.78 -6.44 7.86
CA ILE A 25 15.42 -7.36 6.77
C ILE A 25 14.97 -8.71 7.32
N ASN A 26 15.73 -9.31 8.26
CA ASN A 26 15.40 -10.59 8.87
C ASN A 26 14.05 -10.56 9.61
N ASN A 27 13.71 -9.45 10.28
CA ASN A 27 12.42 -9.29 10.95
C ASN A 27 11.26 -9.31 9.94
N ILE A 28 11.40 -8.62 8.81
CA ILE A 28 10.40 -8.62 7.74
C ILE A 28 10.26 -10.03 7.13
N GLU A 29 11.36 -10.72 6.82
CA GLU A 29 11.34 -12.10 6.32
C GLU A 29 10.60 -13.04 7.29
N ASN A 30 10.81 -12.89 8.60
CA ASN A 30 10.09 -13.68 9.61
C ASN A 30 8.59 -13.35 9.64
N LYS A 31 8.21 -12.09 9.50
CA LYS A 31 6.80 -11.69 9.41
C LYS A 31 6.12 -12.29 8.18
N ILE A 32 6.79 -12.28 7.02
CA ILE A 32 6.28 -12.92 5.80
C ILE A 32 6.01 -14.41 6.04
N LYS A 33 7.00 -15.13 6.60
CA LYS A 33 6.86 -16.58 6.90
C LYS A 33 5.72 -16.90 7.85
N ASN A 34 5.41 -16.01 8.77
CA ASN A 34 4.37 -16.19 9.78
C ASN A 34 3.03 -15.51 9.39
N ASN A 35 2.87 -15.06 8.15
CA ASN A 35 1.69 -14.32 7.67
C ASN A 35 1.31 -13.12 8.56
N GLN A 36 2.30 -12.44 9.16
CA GLN A 36 2.09 -11.30 10.03
C GLN A 36 2.03 -10.01 9.22
N LYS A 37 1.13 -9.10 9.59
CA LYS A 37 0.96 -7.81 8.92
C LYS A 37 2.25 -6.97 8.99
N ILE A 38 2.65 -6.42 7.85
CA ILE A 38 3.75 -5.47 7.71
C ILE A 38 3.16 -4.07 7.60
N THR A 39 3.64 -3.16 8.42
CA THR A 39 3.20 -1.76 8.45
C THR A 39 3.92 -0.94 7.39
N ARG A 40 3.36 0.24 7.03
CA ARG A 40 4.02 1.19 6.13
C ARG A 40 5.38 1.67 6.67
N HIS A 41 5.48 1.84 7.99
CA HIS A 41 6.73 2.23 8.65
C HIS A 41 7.80 1.14 8.48
N GLU A 42 7.43 -0.12 8.64
CA GLU A 42 8.36 -1.25 8.44
C GLU A 42 8.80 -1.37 6.97
N MET A 43 7.91 -1.11 6.02
CA MET A 43 8.28 -1.07 4.60
C MET A 43 9.28 0.06 4.30
N LEU A 44 9.10 1.23 4.88
CA LEU A 44 10.04 2.34 4.73
C LEU A 44 11.41 2.00 5.37
N ASN A 45 11.39 1.41 6.56
CA ASN A 45 12.62 0.95 7.22
C ASN A 45 13.34 -0.13 6.39
N LEU A 46 12.60 -1.03 5.76
CA LEU A 46 13.15 -2.03 4.84
C LEU A 46 13.83 -1.35 3.64
N ALA A 47 13.19 -0.37 3.01
CA ALA A 47 13.78 0.38 1.90
C ALA A 47 15.07 1.14 2.28
N LEU A 48 15.17 1.61 3.52
CA LEU A 48 16.35 2.30 4.03
C LEU A 48 17.44 1.35 4.58
N ALA A 49 17.11 0.07 4.79
CA ALA A 49 18.02 -0.91 5.37
C ALA A 49 19.38 -1.05 4.66
N PRO A 50 19.51 -0.88 3.32
CA PRO A 50 20.81 -0.93 2.65
C PRO A 50 21.83 0.12 3.16
N PHE A 51 21.35 1.26 3.67
CA PHE A 51 22.18 2.34 4.17
C PHE A 51 22.50 2.24 5.67
N MET A 52 21.89 1.30 6.36
CA MET A 52 22.12 1.01 7.77
C MET A 52 23.40 0.16 7.98
N SER A 53 23.74 -0.14 9.23
CA SER A 53 24.84 -1.03 9.55
C SER A 53 24.57 -2.44 9.04
N SER A 54 25.57 -3.05 8.38
CA SER A 54 25.49 -4.42 7.88
C SER A 54 26.87 -5.02 7.73
N LYS A 55 26.95 -6.35 7.83
CA LYS A 55 28.16 -7.13 7.51
C LYS A 55 28.33 -7.38 6.01
N LYS A 56 27.33 -7.07 5.20
CA LYS A 56 27.33 -7.29 3.76
C LYS A 56 27.64 -6.00 3.00
N PRO A 57 28.26 -6.09 1.82
CA PRO A 57 28.46 -4.94 0.96
C PRO A 57 27.12 -4.37 0.45
N LEU A 58 27.13 -3.09 0.11
CA LEU A 58 25.93 -2.31 -0.23
C LEU A 58 25.10 -2.93 -1.36
N ASP A 59 25.75 -3.41 -2.42
CA ASP A 59 25.09 -4.04 -3.57
C ASP A 59 24.32 -5.31 -3.16
N LYS A 60 24.85 -6.08 -2.22
CA LYS A 60 24.20 -7.28 -1.67
C LYS A 60 23.03 -6.94 -0.75
N GLN A 61 23.15 -5.84 0.01
CA GLN A 61 22.06 -5.34 0.83
C GLN A 61 20.89 -4.86 -0.04
N ILE A 62 21.17 -4.06 -1.08
CA ILE A 62 20.16 -3.61 -2.05
C ILE A 62 19.48 -4.81 -2.70
N GLU A 63 20.23 -5.79 -3.19
CA GLU A 63 19.67 -7.00 -3.78
C GLU A 63 18.74 -7.75 -2.82
N LYS A 64 19.13 -7.87 -1.56
CA LYS A 64 18.33 -8.55 -0.53
C LYS A 64 17.05 -7.76 -0.23
N THR A 65 17.14 -6.45 -0.08
CA THR A 65 16.00 -5.57 0.16
C THR A 65 14.97 -5.64 -0.97
N VAL A 66 15.40 -5.54 -2.24
CA VAL A 66 14.51 -5.62 -3.39
C VAL A 66 13.78 -6.97 -3.44
N LYS A 67 14.48 -8.07 -3.18
CA LYS A 67 13.87 -9.41 -3.13
C LYS A 67 12.84 -9.53 -2.00
N THR A 68 13.18 -9.03 -0.81
CA THR A 68 12.27 -9.06 0.34
C THR A 68 11.02 -8.21 0.08
N LEU A 69 11.15 -7.05 -0.56
CA LEU A 69 10.00 -6.21 -0.97
C LEU A 69 9.10 -6.94 -1.98
N ASP A 70 9.68 -7.65 -2.96
CA ASP A 70 8.91 -8.47 -3.90
C ASP A 70 8.15 -9.61 -3.19
N GLU A 71 8.76 -10.23 -2.18
CA GLU A 71 8.08 -11.24 -1.35
C GLU A 71 6.95 -10.64 -0.51
N VAL A 72 7.14 -9.45 0.09
CA VAL A 72 6.08 -8.71 0.80
C VAL A 72 4.87 -8.50 -0.12
N ARG A 73 5.10 -8.03 -1.33
CA ARG A 73 4.04 -7.84 -2.33
C ARG A 73 3.29 -9.15 -2.61
N LYS A 74 4.04 -10.22 -2.92
CA LYS A 74 3.43 -11.52 -3.29
C LYS A 74 2.59 -12.12 -2.17
N SER A 75 3.03 -11.97 -0.94
CA SER A 75 2.38 -12.60 0.22
C SER A 75 1.22 -11.79 0.78
N MET A 76 1.22 -10.46 0.66
CA MET A 76 0.30 -9.60 1.40
C MET A 76 -0.59 -8.70 0.55
N LYS A 77 -0.50 -8.76 -0.79
CA LYS A 77 -1.15 -7.77 -1.67
C LYS A 77 -0.97 -6.33 -1.13
N CYS A 78 0.18 -6.07 -0.52
CA CYS A 78 0.53 -4.79 0.08
C CYS A 78 1.62 -4.15 -0.76
N GLY A 79 1.41 -2.92 -1.15
CA GLY A 79 2.40 -2.16 -1.90
C GLY A 79 2.29 -0.67 -1.59
N SER A 80 3.43 -0.01 -1.66
CA SER A 80 3.52 1.43 -1.64
C SER A 80 4.41 1.83 -2.79
N ASP A 81 3.84 2.44 -3.83
CA ASP A 81 4.60 2.92 -4.99
C ASP A 81 5.78 3.78 -4.58
N PHE A 82 5.59 4.55 -3.51
CA PHE A 82 6.64 5.40 -2.96
C PHE A 82 7.86 4.56 -2.52
N VAL A 83 7.66 3.44 -1.84
CA VAL A 83 8.75 2.55 -1.40
C VAL A 83 9.45 1.92 -2.58
N PHE A 84 8.70 1.40 -3.56
CA PHE A 84 9.28 0.80 -4.77
C PHE A 84 9.96 1.85 -5.65
N GLY A 85 9.45 3.07 -5.71
CA GLY A 85 10.08 4.20 -6.39
C GLY A 85 11.43 4.58 -5.75
N ILE A 86 11.52 4.60 -4.42
CA ILE A 86 12.79 4.81 -3.70
C ILE A 86 13.79 3.72 -4.06
N GLU A 87 13.38 2.45 -4.02
CA GLU A 87 14.25 1.33 -4.35
C GLU A 87 14.74 1.37 -5.80
N LEU A 88 13.89 1.78 -6.73
CA LEU A 88 14.31 1.96 -8.12
C LEU A 88 15.42 3.00 -8.24
N LEU A 89 15.29 4.15 -7.57
CA LEU A 89 16.33 5.18 -7.54
C LEU A 89 17.63 4.69 -6.87
N ILE A 90 17.52 3.86 -5.83
CA ILE A 90 18.67 3.25 -5.15
C ILE A 90 19.40 2.28 -6.10
N VAL A 91 18.66 1.40 -6.79
CA VAL A 91 19.22 0.48 -7.78
C VAL A 91 19.93 1.23 -8.90
N GLU A 92 19.26 2.25 -9.50
CA GLU A 92 19.83 3.09 -10.56
C GLU A 92 21.14 3.76 -10.13
N LYS A 93 21.22 4.25 -8.90
CA LYS A 93 22.39 5.00 -8.41
C LYS A 93 23.54 4.11 -7.97
N PHE A 94 23.27 3.00 -7.30
CA PHE A 94 24.28 2.26 -6.54
C PHE A 94 24.66 0.89 -7.14
N ILE A 95 23.84 0.29 -8.00
CA ILE A 95 24.15 -0.98 -8.66
C ILE A 95 24.90 -0.72 -9.96
N LYS A 96 26.20 -1.03 -9.95
CA LYS A 96 27.09 -0.81 -11.11
C LYS A 96 27.17 -2.00 -12.06
N ASN A 97 26.89 -3.20 -11.59
CA ASN A 97 26.89 -4.39 -12.42
C ASN A 97 25.64 -4.42 -13.29
N GLU A 98 25.79 -4.32 -14.62
CA GLU A 98 24.68 -4.22 -15.58
C GLU A 98 23.69 -5.40 -15.50
N ARG A 99 24.18 -6.62 -15.32
CA ARG A 99 23.33 -7.81 -15.23
C ARG A 99 22.47 -7.77 -13.94
N GLN A 100 23.08 -7.38 -12.82
CA GLN A 100 22.40 -7.24 -11.54
C GLN A 100 21.40 -6.07 -11.61
N HIS A 101 21.82 -4.93 -12.13
CA HIS A 101 20.98 -3.75 -12.33
C HIS A 101 19.71 -4.10 -13.12
N LYS A 102 19.87 -4.68 -14.32
CA LYS A 102 18.74 -5.09 -15.16
C LYS A 102 17.78 -6.05 -14.44
N LYS A 103 18.34 -7.03 -13.70
CA LYS A 103 17.54 -7.98 -12.93
C LYS A 103 16.70 -7.30 -11.86
N LEU A 104 17.30 -6.42 -11.04
CA LEU A 104 16.61 -5.75 -9.94
C LEU A 104 15.59 -4.72 -10.45
N THR A 105 15.92 -3.97 -11.48
CA THR A 105 15.02 -3.02 -12.14
C THR A 105 13.78 -3.73 -12.69
N ASN A 106 13.93 -4.89 -13.31
CA ASN A 106 12.80 -5.66 -13.82
C ASN A 106 11.88 -6.12 -12.67
N ILE A 107 12.44 -6.64 -11.58
CA ILE A 107 11.65 -7.03 -10.39
C ILE A 107 10.81 -5.85 -9.89
N LEU A 108 11.43 -4.67 -9.74
CA LEU A 108 10.74 -3.47 -9.24
C LEU A 108 9.65 -2.98 -10.20
N ARG A 109 9.92 -2.96 -11.50
CA ARG A 109 8.95 -2.53 -12.52
C ARG A 109 7.75 -3.48 -12.61
N ASP A 110 8.00 -4.79 -12.57
CA ASP A 110 6.92 -5.78 -12.59
C ASP A 110 6.06 -5.67 -11.32
N THR A 111 6.70 -5.39 -10.19
CA THR A 111 6.00 -5.11 -8.92
C THR A 111 5.12 -3.88 -9.02
N MET A 112 5.60 -2.78 -9.60
CA MET A 112 4.82 -1.54 -9.77
C MET A 112 3.60 -1.74 -10.67
N LYS A 113 3.75 -2.45 -11.79
CA LYS A 113 2.61 -2.77 -12.68
C LYS A 113 1.48 -3.50 -11.94
N ILE A 114 1.83 -4.51 -11.15
CA ILE A 114 0.84 -5.29 -10.39
C ILE A 114 0.13 -4.41 -9.34
N ILE A 115 0.83 -3.47 -8.72
CA ILE A 115 0.23 -2.52 -7.79
C ILE A 115 -0.77 -1.61 -8.53
N ASP A 116 -0.44 -1.15 -9.72
CA ASP A 116 -1.35 -0.35 -10.56
C ASP A 116 -2.60 -1.13 -10.97
N GLU A 117 -2.45 -2.41 -11.33
CA GLU A 117 -3.58 -3.30 -11.64
C GLU A 117 -4.52 -3.47 -10.44
N TRP A 118 -3.99 -3.71 -9.24
CA TRP A 118 -4.80 -3.80 -8.02
C TRP A 118 -5.53 -2.49 -7.70
N ARG A 119 -4.85 -1.36 -7.88
CA ARG A 119 -5.46 -0.04 -7.64
C ARG A 119 -6.60 0.22 -8.61
N GLN A 120 -6.44 -0.18 -9.87
CA GLN A 120 -7.50 -0.06 -10.86
C GLN A 120 -8.70 -0.96 -10.50
N GLU A 121 -8.43 -2.20 -10.07
CA GLU A 121 -9.47 -3.13 -9.62
C GLU A 121 -10.23 -2.58 -8.40
N ASP A 122 -9.52 -2.09 -7.39
CA ASP A 122 -10.11 -1.48 -6.19
C ASP A 122 -10.95 -0.25 -6.54
N TYR A 123 -10.46 0.60 -7.45
CA TYR A 123 -11.20 1.77 -7.93
C TYR A 123 -12.50 1.37 -8.63
N GLU A 124 -12.46 0.38 -9.51
CA GLU A 124 -13.65 -0.10 -10.23
C GLU A 124 -14.65 -0.76 -9.28
N ASN A 125 -14.17 -1.53 -8.30
CA ASN A 125 -15.02 -2.14 -7.28
C ASN A 125 -15.68 -1.07 -6.41
N GLY A 126 -14.92 -0.11 -5.90
CA GLY A 126 -15.46 1.01 -5.13
C GLY A 126 -16.48 1.84 -5.90
N LYS A 127 -16.28 2.03 -7.23
CA LYS A 127 -17.25 2.70 -8.10
C LYS A 127 -18.54 1.88 -8.27
N LYS A 128 -18.47 0.55 -8.36
CA LYS A 128 -19.64 -0.33 -8.43
C LYS A 128 -20.41 -0.33 -7.12
N GLU A 129 -19.69 -0.45 -5.99
CA GLU A 129 -20.28 -0.41 -4.64
C GLU A 129 -20.99 0.94 -4.39
N GLY A 130 -20.33 2.06 -4.71
CA GLY A 130 -20.91 3.39 -4.56
C GLY A 130 -22.17 3.59 -5.39
N LYS A 131 -22.21 3.09 -6.64
CA LYS A 131 -23.42 3.13 -7.46
C LYS A 131 -24.55 2.29 -6.88
N GLU A 132 -24.26 1.13 -6.34
CA GLU A 132 -25.26 0.26 -5.74
C GLU A 132 -25.81 0.87 -4.45
N GLU A 133 -24.94 1.46 -3.63
CA GLU A 133 -25.35 2.21 -2.44
C GLU A 133 -26.24 3.42 -2.79
N GLU A 134 -25.91 4.17 -3.85
CA GLU A 134 -26.73 5.27 -4.35
C GLU A 134 -28.14 4.79 -4.76
N LYS A 135 -28.25 3.67 -5.47
CA LYS A 135 -29.53 3.07 -5.84
C LYS A 135 -30.35 2.68 -4.61
N ILE A 136 -29.70 2.07 -3.61
CA ILE A 136 -30.35 1.69 -2.35
C ILE A 136 -30.84 2.93 -1.61
N ASN A 137 -30.03 3.98 -1.50
CA ASN A 137 -30.40 5.23 -0.85
C ASN A 137 -31.55 5.94 -1.59
N THR A 138 -31.52 5.93 -2.91
CA THR A 138 -32.61 6.44 -3.73
C THR A 138 -33.90 5.65 -3.49
N ALA A 139 -33.83 4.32 -3.47
CA ALA A 139 -34.98 3.47 -3.17
C ALA A 139 -35.57 3.76 -1.78
N LYS A 140 -34.73 3.94 -0.77
CA LYS A 140 -35.14 4.32 0.59
C LYS A 140 -35.89 5.66 0.62
N ASN A 141 -35.39 6.67 -0.09
CA ASN A 141 -36.04 7.98 -0.17
C ASN A 141 -37.36 7.89 -0.87
N MET A 142 -37.46 7.17 -2.00
CA MET A 142 -38.71 6.95 -2.74
C MET A 142 -39.76 6.19 -1.91
N LEU A 143 -39.31 5.22 -1.07
CA LEU A 143 -40.23 4.53 -0.14
C LEU A 143 -40.82 5.49 0.89
N LYS A 144 -40.06 6.46 1.41
CA LYS A 144 -40.56 7.51 2.32
C LYS A 144 -41.60 8.39 1.67
N GLU A 145 -41.43 8.68 0.37
CA GLU A 145 -42.35 9.49 -0.45
C GLU A 145 -43.54 8.66 -1.01
N ASN A 146 -43.71 7.40 -0.50
CA ASN A 146 -44.82 6.52 -0.87
C ASN A 146 -44.87 6.09 -2.36
N TYR A 147 -43.72 6.06 -3.05
CA TYR A 147 -43.66 5.48 -4.40
C TYR A 147 -43.96 3.98 -4.38
N THR A 148 -44.56 3.48 -5.44
CA THR A 148 -44.80 2.03 -5.58
C THR A 148 -43.51 1.27 -5.87
N ILE A 149 -43.47 0.00 -5.45
CA ILE A 149 -42.30 -0.88 -5.69
C ILE A 149 -41.93 -0.96 -7.18
N LYS A 150 -42.95 -0.95 -8.07
CA LYS A 150 -42.71 -0.95 -9.52
C LYS A 150 -42.04 0.33 -10.02
N GLN A 151 -42.45 1.49 -9.54
CA GLN A 151 -41.81 2.78 -9.88
C GLN A 151 -40.38 2.83 -9.39
N ILE A 152 -40.16 2.38 -8.15
CA ILE A 152 -38.80 2.32 -7.56
C ILE A 152 -37.89 1.39 -8.38
N ALA A 153 -38.40 0.21 -8.75
CA ALA A 153 -37.63 -0.74 -9.57
C ALA A 153 -37.27 -0.14 -10.95
N THR A 154 -38.17 0.58 -11.57
CA THR A 154 -37.93 1.23 -12.88
C THR A 154 -36.87 2.33 -12.79
N ILE A 155 -36.90 3.14 -11.73
CA ILE A 155 -35.99 4.29 -11.56
C ILE A 155 -34.60 3.84 -11.08
N THR A 156 -34.55 2.96 -10.07
CA THR A 156 -33.27 2.55 -9.44
C THR A 156 -32.61 1.38 -10.15
N GLN A 157 -33.35 0.67 -11.00
CA GLN A 157 -32.92 -0.59 -11.63
C GLN A 157 -32.58 -1.70 -10.60
N LEU A 158 -33.06 -1.57 -9.36
CA LEU A 158 -33.01 -2.62 -8.36
C LEU A 158 -34.08 -3.68 -8.66
N ASN A 159 -33.79 -4.93 -8.32
CA ASN A 159 -34.82 -5.97 -8.43
C ASN A 159 -35.92 -5.80 -7.35
N ILE A 160 -37.10 -6.30 -7.63
CA ILE A 160 -38.29 -6.14 -6.78
C ILE A 160 -38.04 -6.75 -5.37
N GLU A 161 -37.32 -7.84 -5.31
CA GLU A 161 -37.02 -8.56 -4.05
C GLU A 161 -36.14 -7.72 -3.12
N SER A 162 -35.08 -7.08 -3.67
CA SER A 162 -34.24 -6.15 -2.91
C SER A 162 -35.03 -4.95 -2.38
N ILE A 163 -35.97 -4.40 -3.19
CA ILE A 163 -36.80 -3.28 -2.74
C ILE A 163 -37.77 -3.72 -1.62
N LYS A 164 -38.32 -4.92 -1.67
CA LYS A 164 -39.15 -5.46 -0.59
C LYS A 164 -38.35 -5.66 0.70
N GLN A 165 -37.09 -6.14 0.61
CA GLN A 165 -36.20 -6.27 1.77
C GLN A 165 -35.92 -4.88 2.38
N ILE A 166 -35.52 -3.90 1.56
CA ILE A 166 -35.31 -2.54 2.01
C ILE A 166 -36.55 -2.00 2.71
N LYS A 167 -37.74 -2.23 2.16
CA LYS A 167 -39.02 -1.79 2.76
C LYS A 167 -39.30 -2.48 4.11
N ALA A 168 -38.97 -3.75 4.24
CA ALA A 168 -39.16 -4.51 5.49
C ALA A 168 -38.22 -4.04 6.61
N GLU A 169 -37.01 -3.62 6.25
CA GLU A 169 -36.05 -3.03 7.20
C GLU A 169 -36.45 -1.63 7.65
N PHE A 170 -37.11 -0.86 6.77
CA PHE A 170 -37.59 0.51 7.05
C PHE A 170 -38.88 0.57 7.90
N GLY A 171 -39.63 -0.52 7.95
CA GLY A 171 -40.91 -0.60 8.65
C GLY A 171 -40.79 -1.11 10.11
N LYS A 172 -39.56 -1.28 10.57
CA LYS A 172 -39.25 -1.58 11.98
C LYS A 172 -38.75 -0.34 12.68
#